data_1a99aad66808854325e21d5612538cac
#
_entry.id   1a99aad66808854325e21d5612538cac
#
_cell.length_a   1.000
_cell.length_b   1.000
_cell.length_c   1.000
_cell.angle_alpha   90.00
_cell.angle_beta   90.00
_cell.angle_gamma   90.00
#
_symmetry.space_group_name_H-M   'P 1'
#
loop_
_entity.id
_entity.type
_entity.pdbx_description
1 polymer ?
#
loop_
_entity_poly.entity_id
_entity_poly.type
_entity_poly.pdbx_seq_one_letter_code
_entity_poly.pdbx_strand_id
1 'polypeptide(L)' 'MQISIEVEQEEDGRWLSEIPELPGVLAYGQTRSEAVVRVQVLALRVIADRIEHGETLPQQVDVLPQVFSVAA' A
#
# COMPACT_ATOMS: atom_id res chain seq x y z
N MET A 1 -4.32 12.91 -2.77
CA MET A 1 -3.04 12.23 -2.83
C MET A 1 -3.21 10.87 -3.46
N GLN A 2 -2.30 10.50 -4.32
CA GLN A 2 -2.32 9.20 -4.96
C GLN A 2 -1.16 8.36 -4.43
N ILE A 3 -1.44 7.13 -4.07
CA ILE A 3 -0.46 6.21 -3.51
C ILE A 3 -0.18 5.12 -4.53
N SER A 4 1.09 4.93 -4.86
CA SER A 4 1.53 3.92 -5.82
C SER A 4 1.72 2.57 -5.15
N ILE A 5 1.36 1.51 -5.85
CA ILE A 5 1.65 0.15 -5.42
C ILE A 5 2.62 -0.46 -6.42
N GLU A 6 3.82 -0.81 -5.96
CA GLU A 6 4.81 -1.53 -6.76
C GLU A 6 4.69 -3.01 -6.47
N VAL A 7 4.66 -3.82 -7.52
CA VAL A 7 4.44 -5.27 -7.40
C VAL A 7 5.52 -5.99 -8.20
N GLU A 8 6.16 -7.00 -7.59
CA GLU A 8 7.10 -7.85 -8.30
C GLU A 8 7.01 -9.28 -7.80
N GLN A 9 7.39 -10.22 -8.65
CA GLN A 9 7.44 -11.62 -8.26
C GLN A 9 8.83 -11.97 -7.75
N GLU A 10 8.88 -12.63 -6.60
CA GLU A 10 10.10 -13.10 -5.99
C GLU A 10 10.56 -14.40 -6.66
N GLU A 11 11.82 -14.78 -6.46
CA GLU A 11 12.39 -15.98 -7.04
C GLU A 11 11.67 -17.25 -6.61
N ASP A 12 11.10 -17.26 -5.41
CA ASP A 12 10.37 -18.43 -4.88
C ASP A 12 8.92 -18.50 -5.37
N GLY A 13 8.51 -17.56 -6.24
CA GLY A 13 7.17 -17.54 -6.81
C GLY A 13 6.17 -16.68 -6.06
N ARG A 14 6.49 -16.23 -4.84
CA ARG A 14 5.62 -15.31 -4.12
C ARG A 14 5.64 -13.94 -4.78
N TRP A 15 4.60 -13.17 -4.51
CA TRP A 15 4.50 -11.80 -5.00
C TRP A 15 4.69 -10.83 -3.83
N LEU A 16 5.51 -9.81 -4.06
CA LEU A 16 5.73 -8.73 -3.10
C LEU A 16 5.06 -7.48 -3.62
N SER A 17 4.30 -6.82 -2.77
CA SER A 17 3.76 -5.49 -3.05
C SER A 17 4.25 -4.52 -1.99
N GLU A 18 4.54 -3.30 -2.40
CA GLU A 18 4.98 -2.28 -1.45
C GLU A 18 4.52 -0.89 -1.89
N ILE A 19 4.47 0.01 -0.94
CA ILE A 19 4.04 1.38 -1.17
C ILE A 19 5.21 2.30 -0.83
N PRO A 20 5.90 2.83 -1.85
CA PRO A 20 7.07 3.69 -1.62
C PRO A 20 6.78 4.92 -0.77
N GLU A 21 5.58 5.48 -0.91
CA GLU A 21 5.17 6.66 -0.16
C GLU A 21 4.97 6.40 1.33
N LEU A 22 4.85 5.14 1.72
CA LEU A 22 4.66 4.71 3.10
C LEU A 22 5.73 3.68 3.45
N PRO A 23 6.95 4.13 3.80
CA PRO A 23 8.04 3.20 4.10
C PRO A 23 7.66 2.16 5.15
N GLY A 24 7.99 0.90 4.88
CA GLY A 24 7.64 -0.21 5.75
C GLY A 24 6.29 -0.84 5.48
N VAL A 25 5.48 -0.26 4.60
CA VAL A 25 4.19 -0.84 4.23
C VAL A 25 4.40 -1.73 3.02
N LEU A 26 4.43 -3.04 3.26
CA LEU A 26 4.59 -4.04 2.23
C LEU A 26 3.82 -5.31 2.61
N ALA A 27 3.53 -6.14 1.64
CA ALA A 27 2.83 -7.39 1.85
C ALA A 27 3.22 -8.43 0.81
N TYR A 28 3.11 -9.69 1.18
CA TYR A 28 3.32 -10.81 0.26
C TYR A 28 1.99 -11.49 -0.07
N GLY A 29 1.96 -12.17 -1.20
CA GLY A 29 0.83 -12.98 -1.59
C GLY A 29 1.27 -14.12 -2.48
N GLN A 30 0.41 -15.13 -2.61
CA GLN A 30 0.64 -16.26 -3.50
C GLN A 30 0.36 -15.88 -4.96
N THR A 31 -0.45 -14.84 -5.16
CA THR A 31 -0.76 -14.28 -6.46
C THR A 31 -0.51 -12.78 -6.43
N ARG A 32 -0.35 -12.18 -7.62
CA ARG A 32 -0.23 -10.74 -7.76
C ARG A 32 -1.43 -10.02 -7.13
N SER A 33 -2.62 -10.50 -7.44
CA SER A 33 -3.87 -9.93 -6.93
C SER A 33 -3.93 -9.97 -5.41
N GLU A 34 -3.53 -11.09 -4.81
CA GLU A 34 -3.52 -11.24 -3.35
C GLU A 34 -2.56 -10.25 -2.69
N ALA A 35 -1.35 -10.10 -3.25
CA ALA A 35 -0.38 -9.16 -2.72
C ALA A 35 -0.89 -7.72 -2.79
N VAL A 36 -1.53 -7.35 -3.90
CA VAL A 36 -2.11 -6.01 -4.08
C VAL A 36 -3.20 -5.75 -3.05
N VAL A 37 -4.12 -6.69 -2.88
CA VAL A 37 -5.21 -6.52 -1.90
C VAL A 37 -4.66 -6.39 -0.48
N ARG A 38 -3.70 -7.24 -0.12
CA ARG A 38 -3.12 -7.22 1.22
C ARG A 38 -2.43 -5.90 1.53
N VAL A 39 -1.66 -5.36 0.59
CA VAL A 39 -0.96 -4.10 0.83
C VAL A 39 -1.93 -2.92 0.90
N GLN A 40 -3.03 -2.96 0.14
CA GLN A 40 -4.07 -1.94 0.24
C GLN A 40 -4.71 -1.93 1.63
N VAL A 41 -5.05 -3.09 2.16
CA VAL A 41 -5.62 -3.21 3.50
C VAL A 41 -4.65 -2.67 4.54
N LEU A 42 -3.39 -3.08 4.44
CA LEU A 42 -2.36 -2.62 5.38
C LEU A 42 -2.17 -1.11 5.32
N ALA A 43 -2.11 -0.56 4.11
CA ALA A 43 -1.95 0.88 3.91
C ALA A 43 -3.11 1.68 4.52
N LEU A 44 -4.34 1.21 4.32
CA LEU A 44 -5.51 1.88 4.88
C LEU A 44 -5.51 1.85 6.40
N ARG A 45 -5.06 0.74 6.99
CA ARG A 45 -4.92 0.65 8.45
C ARG A 45 -3.86 1.61 8.98
N VAL A 46 -2.74 1.72 8.29
CA VAL A 46 -1.66 2.63 8.68
C VAL A 46 -2.12 4.08 8.56
N ILE A 47 -2.78 4.42 7.47
CA ILE A 47 -3.30 5.78 7.24
C ILE A 47 -4.34 6.12 8.31
N ALA A 48 -5.28 5.21 8.58
CA ALA A 48 -6.30 5.41 9.60
C ALA A 48 -5.67 5.63 10.98
N ASP A 49 -4.67 4.83 11.33
CA ASP A 49 -3.95 4.95 12.59
C ASP A 49 -3.26 6.30 12.73
N ARG A 50 -2.58 6.75 11.67
CA ARG A 50 -1.91 8.06 11.68
C ARG A 50 -2.88 9.21 11.82
N ILE A 51 -4.00 9.16 11.11
CA ILE A 51 -5.04 10.18 11.23
C ILE A 51 -5.60 10.22 12.63
N GLU A 52 -5.89 9.05 13.19
CA GLU A 52 -6.44 8.90 14.53
C GLU A 52 -5.52 9.49 15.60
N HIS A 53 -4.21 9.31 15.43
CA HIS A 53 -3.22 9.83 16.39
C HIS A 53 -2.72 11.23 16.04
N GLY A 54 -3.29 11.88 15.03
CA GLY A 54 -2.91 13.22 14.64
C GLY A 54 -1.55 13.34 13.99
N GLU A 55 -0.99 12.24 13.49
CA GLU A 55 0.31 12.27 12.82
C GLU A 55 0.18 12.87 11.42
N THR A 56 1.23 13.58 11.00
CA THR A 56 1.30 14.14 9.66
C THR A 56 1.58 13.05 8.64
N LEU A 57 0.73 12.98 7.62
CA LEU A 57 0.97 12.12 6.47
C LEU A 57 1.91 12.82 5.50
N PRO A 58 2.60 12.08 4.60
CA PRO A 58 3.53 12.66 3.62
C PRO A 58 2.87 13.74 2.77
N GLN A 59 1.57 13.64 2.57
CA GLN A 59 0.74 14.64 1.91
C GLN A 59 -0.60 14.66 2.59
N GLN A 60 -1.34 15.76 2.41
CA GLN A 60 -2.70 15.81 2.88
C GLN A 60 -3.52 14.77 2.14
N VAL A 61 -4.11 13.85 2.87
CA VAL A 61 -4.88 12.75 2.29
C VAL A 61 -6.34 13.14 2.19
N ASP A 62 -6.79 13.28 0.96
CA ASP A 62 -8.22 13.27 0.69
C ASP A 62 -8.59 11.81 0.47
N VAL A 63 -9.44 11.28 1.34
CA VAL A 63 -9.86 9.88 1.24
C VAL A 63 -10.88 9.78 0.11
N LEU A 64 -10.37 9.70 -1.10
CA LEU A 64 -11.20 9.56 -2.29
C LEU A 64 -11.14 8.12 -2.80
N PRO A 65 -12.13 7.70 -3.59
CA PRO A 65 -12.20 6.32 -4.08
C PRO A 65 -10.97 5.83 -4.85
N GLN A 66 -10.15 6.74 -5.36
CA GLN A 66 -8.98 6.38 -6.17
C GLN A 66 -7.68 6.82 -5.51
N VAL A 67 -7.51 6.46 -4.25
CA VAL A 67 -6.27 6.75 -3.51
C VAL A 67 -5.10 5.94 -4.03
N PHE A 68 -5.36 4.73 -4.51
CA PHE A 68 -4.31 3.82 -4.94
C PHE A 68 -4.22 3.71 -6.46
N SER A 69 -2.98 3.68 -6.98
CA SER A 69 -2.73 3.25 -8.34
C SER A 69 -1.69 2.12 -8.31
N VAL A 70 -1.86 1.13 -9.19
CA VAL A 70 -0.95 -0.01 -9.25
C VAL A 70 0.03 0.20 -10.40
N ALA A 71 1.33 0.19 -10.06
CA ALA A 71 2.41 0.21 -11.04
C ALA A 71 2.99 -1.19 -11.12
N ALA A 72 2.99 -1.76 -12.31
CA ALA A 72 3.53 -3.10 -12.52
C ALA A 72 5.06 -3.08 -12.58
#